data_4fe03b0146ae90188fc91b24ca07b679
#
_entry.id   4fe03b0146ae90188fc91b24ca07b679
#
_cell.length_a   1.000
_cell.length_b   1.000
_cell.length_c   1.000
_cell.angle_alpha   90.00
_cell.angle_beta   90.00
_cell.angle_gamma   90.00
#
_symmetry.space_group_name_H-M   'P 1'
#
loop_
_entity.id
_entity.type
_entity.pdbx_description
1 polymer ?
#
loop_
_entity_poly.entity_id
_entity_poly.type
_entity_poly.pdbx_seq_one_letter_code
_entity_poly.pdbx_strand_id
1 'polypeptide(L)'
;MNNEFLKTKLRRVIRRHQWLGLWRKLAVWWGVAALVALAFAGLQHATGWSSPLVFPLLAAVVVAVASGIVIKHFESAPDFRWAAQKVEEAHPELKGVLLTAVQQNLAPGAQPGYLQHRVLQEATAKSQEQDWPQVVPSSRLAWTQVAHVAALLVFAFALAQVRVAAPAKNAETVWRGADGIAVTPGDASIERGDSLVVLARFGRTLPPSVALVVQEANVAARTIPLVKSLADPVFGGSVPEVAGDFTYHLEYRGEKTREFKVSVFEHPRLVRADADLAFPDYTKLAPKHVEDTRRVSAVEGTTLDYALQLNKPVASAKLVARDGKKTAIALTVTPGKAVAVLPAFTLAKSQTYDLQLVDADGRANKVSSSFVIDVQPNRVPELRLGLPRGDVRPSALEEIAFEGTVFDDFGASSYGISYAMAAGEPKFIELGRATGAKEKRTFAH
;
A
#
# COMPACT_ATOMS: atom_id res chain seq x y z
N MET A 1 31.77 22.06 50.59
CA MET A 1 31.18 20.71 50.51
C MET A 1 29.68 20.75 50.39
N ASN A 2 28.95 21.51 51.19
CA ASN A 2 27.48 21.55 51.22
C ASN A 2 26.80 22.07 49.92
N ASN A 3 27.38 23.08 49.25
CA ASN A 3 26.82 23.66 48.04
C ASN A 3 26.86 22.69 46.83
N GLU A 4 27.92 21.91 46.67
CA GLU A 4 28.07 20.93 45.61
C GLU A 4 27.08 19.73 45.78
N PHE A 5 26.82 19.36 47.03
CA PHE A 5 25.83 18.32 47.33
C PHE A 5 24.40 18.74 46.92
N LEU A 6 23.98 19.96 47.25
CA LEU A 6 22.67 20.52 46.83
C LEU A 6 22.55 20.62 45.30
N LYS A 7 23.59 21.13 44.65
CA LYS A 7 23.63 21.21 43.18
C LYS A 7 23.54 19.83 42.53
N THR A 8 24.16 18.80 43.11
CA THR A 8 24.11 17.43 42.59
C THR A 8 22.71 16.84 42.73
N LYS A 9 21.99 17.07 43.83
CA LYS A 9 20.60 16.65 44.01
C LYS A 9 19.68 17.40 43.03
N LEU A 10 19.83 18.71 42.88
CA LEU A 10 19.04 19.52 41.95
C LEU A 10 19.32 19.14 40.48
N ARG A 11 20.55 18.79 40.12
CA ARG A 11 20.89 18.28 38.78
C ARG A 11 20.05 17.06 38.38
N ARG A 12 19.68 16.18 39.33
CA ARG A 12 18.81 15.02 39.04
C ARG A 12 17.40 15.45 38.66
N VAL A 13 16.84 16.45 39.36
CA VAL A 13 15.52 17.01 39.06
C VAL A 13 15.53 17.71 37.71
N ILE A 14 16.52 18.57 37.47
CA ILE A 14 16.72 19.28 36.20
C ILE A 14 16.82 18.28 35.05
N ARG A 15 17.66 17.25 35.19
CA ARG A 15 17.87 16.23 34.16
C ARG A 15 16.56 15.49 33.81
N ARG A 16 15.77 15.11 34.82
CA ARG A 16 14.48 14.47 34.58
C ARG A 16 13.51 15.39 33.84
N HIS A 17 13.43 16.65 34.21
CA HIS A 17 12.58 17.63 33.52
C HIS A 17 13.05 17.90 32.10
N GLN A 18 14.34 18.06 31.88
CA GLN A 18 14.90 18.23 30.54
C GLN A 18 14.61 17.03 29.64
N TRP A 19 14.77 15.80 30.13
CA TRP A 19 14.41 14.60 29.40
C TRP A 19 12.92 14.53 29.08
N LEU A 20 12.06 14.91 30.01
CA LEU A 20 10.62 14.98 29.75
C LEU A 20 10.29 15.97 28.64
N GLY A 21 10.94 17.15 28.67
CA GLY A 21 10.82 18.15 27.61
C GLY A 21 11.31 17.66 26.24
N LEU A 22 12.44 16.94 26.22
CA LEU A 22 12.99 16.35 24.99
C LEU A 22 12.04 15.33 24.37
N TRP A 23 11.60 14.34 25.16
CA TRP A 23 10.71 13.29 24.67
C TRP A 23 9.38 13.85 24.17
N ARG A 24 8.85 14.87 24.84
CA ARG A 24 7.62 15.56 24.38
C ARG A 24 7.81 16.28 23.05
N LYS A 25 8.92 17.02 22.88
CA LYS A 25 9.23 17.72 21.63
C LYS A 25 9.43 16.75 20.47
N LEU A 26 10.16 15.66 20.72
CA LEU A 26 10.36 14.61 19.72
C LEU A 26 9.05 13.89 19.36
N ALA A 27 8.19 13.57 20.33
CA ALA A 27 6.89 12.95 20.07
C ALA A 27 6.00 13.84 19.18
N VAL A 28 5.93 15.13 19.47
CA VAL A 28 5.19 16.10 18.64
C VAL A 28 5.79 16.18 17.23
N TRP A 29 7.13 16.23 17.13
CA TRP A 29 7.81 16.29 15.83
C TRP A 29 7.53 15.06 14.98
N TRP A 30 7.61 13.84 15.54
CA TRP A 30 7.26 12.60 14.82
C TRP A 30 5.80 12.57 14.38
N GLY A 31 4.90 13.11 15.21
CA GLY A 31 3.47 13.25 14.85
C GLY A 31 3.27 14.17 13.64
N VAL A 32 3.92 15.33 13.63
CA VAL A 32 3.86 16.27 12.48
C VAL A 32 4.48 15.64 11.24
N ALA A 33 5.65 14.99 11.37
CA ALA A 33 6.30 14.30 10.26
C ALA A 33 5.43 13.16 9.69
N ALA A 34 4.72 12.43 10.55
CA ALA A 34 3.78 11.38 10.13
C ALA A 34 2.60 11.96 9.32
N LEU A 35 2.02 13.07 9.77
CA LEU A 35 0.95 13.76 9.02
C LEU A 35 1.42 14.24 7.65
N VAL A 36 2.62 14.81 7.56
CA VAL A 36 3.21 15.23 6.29
C VAL A 36 3.44 14.04 5.37
N ALA A 37 3.99 12.92 5.89
CA ALA A 37 4.20 11.70 5.11
C ALA A 37 2.89 11.11 4.60
N LEU A 38 1.83 11.06 5.43
CA LEU A 38 0.49 10.59 5.04
C LEU A 38 -0.17 11.50 3.99
N ALA A 39 -0.07 12.81 4.16
CA ALA A 39 -0.58 13.78 3.19
C ALA A 39 0.11 13.58 1.83
N PHE A 40 1.43 13.36 1.85
CA PHE A 40 2.21 13.08 0.64
C PHE A 40 1.82 11.75 0.00
N ALA A 41 1.66 10.68 0.79
CA ALA A 41 1.19 9.38 0.31
C ALA A 41 -0.23 9.47 -0.28
N GLY A 42 -1.12 10.25 0.34
CA GLY A 42 -2.46 10.52 -0.19
C GLY A 42 -2.44 11.27 -1.53
N LEU A 43 -1.57 12.29 -1.67
CA LEU A 43 -1.38 13.02 -2.92
C LEU A 43 -0.84 12.10 -4.03
N GLN A 44 0.15 11.25 -3.72
CA GLN A 44 0.67 10.24 -4.65
C GLN A 44 -0.43 9.26 -5.10
N HIS A 45 -1.32 8.88 -4.18
CA HIS A 45 -2.43 7.98 -4.50
C HIS A 45 -3.46 8.64 -5.43
N ALA A 46 -3.74 9.94 -5.23
CA ALA A 46 -4.70 10.70 -6.02
C ALA A 46 -4.17 11.07 -7.41
N THR A 47 -2.89 11.46 -7.51
CA THR A 47 -2.28 11.97 -8.76
C THR A 47 -1.48 10.95 -9.54
N GLY A 48 -1.13 9.80 -8.92
CA GLY A 48 -0.20 8.82 -9.50
C GLY A 48 1.26 9.30 -9.60
N TRP A 49 1.55 10.53 -9.16
CA TRP A 49 2.88 11.11 -9.24
C TRP A 49 3.84 10.45 -8.24
N SER A 50 5.01 10.02 -8.71
CA SER A 50 6.06 9.45 -7.87
C SER A 50 7.42 9.97 -8.29
N SER A 51 8.28 10.29 -7.31
CA SER A 51 9.64 10.76 -7.56
C SER A 51 10.61 10.01 -6.64
N PRO A 52 11.77 9.54 -7.16
CA PRO A 52 12.75 8.83 -6.36
C PRO A 52 13.42 9.71 -5.29
N LEU A 53 13.36 11.04 -5.43
CA LEU A 53 13.99 11.99 -4.51
C LEU A 53 13.15 12.34 -3.29
N VAL A 54 11.84 12.11 -3.35
CA VAL A 54 10.91 12.52 -2.28
C VAL A 54 11.18 11.78 -0.97
N PHE A 55 11.34 10.46 -1.04
CA PHE A 55 11.60 9.65 0.14
C PHE A 55 12.92 10.05 0.85
N PRO A 56 14.08 10.10 0.18
CA PRO A 56 15.34 10.47 0.83
C PRO A 56 15.34 11.92 1.32
N LEU A 57 14.73 12.85 0.60
CA LEU A 57 14.66 14.25 0.99
C LEU A 57 13.77 14.44 2.23
N LEU A 58 12.60 13.82 2.26
CA LEU A 58 11.71 13.86 3.42
C LEU A 58 12.38 13.23 4.65
N ALA A 59 13.02 12.07 4.50
CA ALA A 59 13.77 11.43 5.58
C ALA A 59 14.91 12.32 6.07
N ALA A 60 15.70 12.92 5.18
CA ALA A 60 16.80 13.81 5.52
C ALA A 60 16.34 15.04 6.32
N VAL A 61 15.27 15.70 5.89
CA VAL A 61 14.70 16.87 6.58
C VAL A 61 14.22 16.49 7.98
N VAL A 62 13.51 15.37 8.08
CA VAL A 62 12.97 14.92 9.38
C VAL A 62 14.08 14.57 10.35
N VAL A 63 15.13 13.89 9.89
CA VAL A 63 16.30 13.55 10.72
C VAL A 63 17.08 14.80 11.10
N ALA A 64 17.28 15.75 10.19
CA ALA A 64 17.98 17.01 10.46
C ALA A 64 17.30 17.83 11.57
N VAL A 65 15.96 17.98 11.51
CA VAL A 65 15.22 18.70 12.55
C VAL A 65 15.23 17.93 13.88
N ALA A 66 15.08 16.61 13.88
CA ALA A 66 15.18 15.80 15.09
C ALA A 66 16.58 15.95 15.75
N SER A 67 17.64 15.91 14.94
CA SER A 67 19.01 16.14 15.40
C SER A 67 19.18 17.54 15.99
N GLY A 68 18.62 18.57 15.37
CA GLY A 68 18.61 19.94 15.89
C GLY A 68 17.92 20.06 17.26
N ILE A 69 16.79 19.37 17.45
CA ILE A 69 16.09 19.31 18.74
C ILE A 69 16.98 18.68 19.81
N VAL A 70 17.69 17.59 19.47
CA VAL A 70 18.59 16.87 20.39
C VAL A 70 19.82 17.73 20.73
N ILE A 71 20.46 18.34 19.74
CA ILE A 71 21.62 19.22 19.93
C ILE A 71 21.27 20.38 20.87
N LYS A 72 20.16 21.08 20.58
CA LYS A 72 19.69 22.20 21.41
C LYS A 72 19.34 21.75 22.83
N HIS A 73 18.93 20.52 23.03
CA HIS A 73 18.70 19.97 24.37
C HIS A 73 20.02 19.84 25.15
N PHE A 74 21.09 19.35 24.54
CA PHE A 74 22.37 19.18 25.19
C PHE A 74 23.10 20.53 25.46
N GLU A 75 22.84 21.55 24.65
CA GLU A 75 23.38 22.89 24.84
C GLU A 75 22.64 23.67 25.93
N SER A 76 21.46 23.22 26.38
CA SER A 76 20.66 23.92 27.37
C SER A 76 21.35 23.88 28.75
N ALA A 77 21.74 25.04 29.28
CA ALA A 77 22.32 25.16 30.60
C ALA A 77 21.36 24.73 31.72
N PRO A 78 21.84 24.10 32.79
CA PRO A 78 20.99 23.67 33.89
C PRO A 78 20.47 24.90 34.69
N ASP A 79 19.15 25.08 34.70
CA ASP A 79 18.50 26.13 35.48
C ASP A 79 18.23 25.66 36.91
N PHE A 80 19.21 25.94 37.80
CA PHE A 80 19.12 25.60 39.22
C PHE A 80 18.04 26.41 39.95
N ARG A 81 17.78 27.65 39.52
CA ARG A 81 16.76 28.52 40.11
C ARG A 81 15.37 27.96 39.88
N TRP A 82 15.08 27.58 38.67
CA TRP A 82 13.83 26.92 38.34
C TRP A 82 13.61 25.61 39.13
N ALA A 83 14.69 24.80 39.26
CA ALA A 83 14.59 23.54 39.98
C ALA A 83 14.36 23.76 41.49
N ALA A 84 15.04 24.74 42.10
CA ALA A 84 14.84 25.10 43.50
C ALA A 84 13.40 25.57 43.76
N GLN A 85 12.88 26.43 42.90
CA GLN A 85 11.50 26.92 42.99
C GLN A 85 10.47 25.76 42.85
N LYS A 86 10.67 24.84 41.93
CA LYS A 86 9.75 23.67 41.73
C LYS A 86 9.80 22.69 42.90
N VAL A 87 10.95 22.50 43.51
CA VAL A 87 11.09 21.70 44.75
C VAL A 87 10.36 22.37 45.91
N GLU A 88 10.49 23.71 46.09
CA GLU A 88 9.78 24.44 47.14
C GLU A 88 8.27 24.51 46.93
N GLU A 89 7.79 24.60 45.69
CA GLU A 89 6.34 24.49 45.38
C GLU A 89 5.78 23.12 45.80
N ALA A 90 6.58 22.04 45.64
CA ALA A 90 6.18 20.69 46.05
C ALA A 90 6.34 20.43 47.56
N HIS A 91 7.26 21.18 48.20
CA HIS A 91 7.60 21.05 49.62
C HIS A 91 7.55 22.41 50.34
N PRO A 92 6.34 22.92 50.71
CA PRO A 92 6.18 24.24 51.33
C PRO A 92 6.92 24.40 52.67
N GLU A 93 7.32 23.28 53.26
CA GLU A 93 8.10 23.23 54.52
C GLU A 93 9.53 23.85 54.39
N LEU A 94 10.02 23.99 53.13
CA LEU A 94 11.34 24.57 52.86
C LEU A 94 11.36 26.09 53.01
N LYS A 95 10.23 26.78 53.03
CA LYS A 95 10.03 28.22 53.30
C LYS A 95 11.06 29.15 52.61
N GLY A 96 11.43 28.92 51.36
CA GLY A 96 12.36 29.76 50.58
C GLY A 96 13.86 29.52 50.85
N VAL A 97 14.19 28.59 51.73
CA VAL A 97 15.58 28.31 52.13
C VAL A 97 16.42 27.75 50.99
N LEU A 98 15.82 26.88 50.14
CA LEU A 98 16.52 26.26 49.02
C LEU A 98 16.78 27.26 47.90
N LEU A 99 15.80 28.07 47.56
CA LEU A 99 15.93 29.13 46.55
C LEU A 99 17.01 30.14 46.97
N THR A 100 16.98 30.56 48.25
CA THR A 100 18.01 31.47 48.83
C THR A 100 19.39 30.82 48.80
N ALA A 101 19.52 29.54 49.14
CA ALA A 101 20.79 28.81 49.10
C ALA A 101 21.39 28.74 47.68
N VAL A 102 20.55 28.55 46.65
CA VAL A 102 20.97 28.46 45.24
C VAL A 102 21.33 29.83 44.66
N GLN A 103 20.69 30.91 45.13
CA GLN A 103 20.97 32.29 44.69
C GLN A 103 22.21 32.90 45.29
N GLN A 104 22.80 32.26 46.35
CA GLN A 104 24.04 32.74 46.93
C GLN A 104 25.23 32.58 45.96
N ASN A 105 25.68 33.68 45.39
CA ASN A 105 26.89 33.75 44.60
C ASN A 105 28.11 33.83 45.54
N LEU A 106 28.65 32.65 45.87
CA LEU A 106 29.96 32.59 46.55
C LEU A 106 31.06 32.71 45.51
N ALA A 107 31.89 33.77 45.62
CA ALA A 107 33.07 33.87 44.78
C ALA A 107 33.99 32.65 45.02
N PRO A 108 34.69 32.14 44.00
CA PRO A 108 35.59 31.00 44.14
C PRO A 108 36.67 31.32 45.22
N GLY A 109 36.68 30.52 46.31
CA GLY A 109 37.61 30.68 47.39
C GLY A 109 37.17 31.57 48.55
N ALA A 110 36.04 32.25 48.51
CA ALA A 110 35.50 33.03 49.62
C ALA A 110 34.82 32.11 50.64
N GLN A 111 35.11 32.36 51.94
CA GLN A 111 34.43 31.69 53.05
C GLN A 111 33.02 32.25 53.18
N PRO A 112 31.99 31.40 53.30
CA PRO A 112 30.63 31.89 53.47
C PRO A 112 30.47 32.58 54.83
N GLY A 113 29.79 33.72 54.88
CA GLY A 113 29.44 34.37 56.12
C GLY A 113 28.54 33.49 56.99
N TYR A 114 28.47 33.79 58.26
CA TYR A 114 27.76 32.99 59.27
C TYR A 114 26.31 32.68 58.85
N LEU A 115 25.58 33.67 58.36
CA LEU A 115 24.18 33.49 57.89
C LEU A 115 24.09 32.63 56.63
N GLN A 116 25.03 32.80 55.70
CA GLN A 116 25.13 32.00 54.49
C GLN A 116 25.41 30.53 54.81
N HIS A 117 26.32 30.31 55.75
CA HIS A 117 26.65 28.96 56.23
C HIS A 117 25.45 28.27 56.86
N ARG A 118 24.67 28.99 57.68
CA ARG A 118 23.49 28.47 58.35
C ARG A 118 22.37 28.11 57.36
N VAL A 119 22.09 28.96 56.35
CA VAL A 119 21.12 28.68 55.28
C VAL A 119 21.54 27.43 54.49
N LEU A 120 22.81 27.29 54.14
CA LEU A 120 23.33 26.12 53.46
C LEU A 120 23.23 24.84 54.29
N GLN A 121 23.50 24.92 55.60
CA GLN A 121 23.34 23.78 56.52
C GLN A 121 21.88 23.35 56.65
N GLU A 122 20.95 24.30 56.82
CA GLU A 122 19.54 24.03 56.92
C GLU A 122 18.97 23.44 55.62
N ALA A 123 19.33 24.01 54.44
CA ALA A 123 18.97 23.47 53.15
C ALA A 123 19.51 22.04 52.97
N THR A 124 20.74 21.76 53.44
CA THR A 124 21.36 20.43 53.34
C THR A 124 20.66 19.41 54.23
N ALA A 125 20.38 19.78 55.51
CA ALA A 125 19.70 18.91 56.46
C ALA A 125 18.31 18.51 55.93
N LYS A 126 17.47 19.48 55.51
CA LYS A 126 16.16 19.24 54.97
C LYS A 126 16.21 18.44 53.63
N SER A 127 17.31 18.61 52.86
CA SER A 127 17.50 17.85 51.63
C SER A 127 17.78 16.36 51.86
N GLN A 128 18.29 15.96 53.01
CA GLN A 128 18.54 14.55 53.34
C GLN A 128 17.28 13.80 53.72
N GLU A 129 16.29 14.51 54.29
CA GLU A 129 15.00 13.95 54.71
C GLU A 129 13.99 13.78 53.57
N GLN A 130 14.21 14.47 52.44
CA GLN A 130 13.21 14.53 51.34
C GLN A 130 13.77 13.98 50.03
N ASP A 131 12.91 13.26 49.28
CA ASP A 131 13.25 12.67 47.98
C ASP A 131 12.79 13.56 46.81
N TRP A 132 13.56 14.63 46.53
CA TRP A 132 13.28 15.64 45.51
C TRP A 132 13.09 15.12 44.07
N PRO A 133 13.72 14.03 43.62
CA PRO A 133 13.43 13.44 42.32
C PRO A 133 11.98 13.11 42.07
N GLN A 134 11.15 12.93 43.12
CA GLN A 134 9.70 12.64 42.98
C GLN A 134 8.89 13.85 42.53
N VAL A 135 9.41 15.07 42.56
CA VAL A 135 8.77 16.29 42.02
C VAL A 135 8.48 16.12 40.50
N VAL A 136 9.28 15.33 39.79
CA VAL A 136 8.98 14.88 38.44
C VAL A 136 8.66 13.40 38.48
N PRO A 137 7.35 13.01 38.48
CA PRO A 137 6.94 11.62 38.60
C PRO A 137 7.53 10.75 37.50
N SER A 138 8.08 9.60 37.87
CA SER A 138 8.63 8.63 36.92
C SER A 138 7.58 8.12 35.92
N SER A 139 6.31 8.04 36.35
CA SER A 139 5.19 7.68 35.49
C SER A 139 5.00 8.65 34.31
N ARG A 140 5.11 9.96 34.54
CA ARG A 140 5.04 10.95 33.44
C ARG A 140 6.19 10.82 32.46
N LEU A 141 7.38 10.52 32.94
CA LEU A 141 8.55 10.28 32.08
C LEU A 141 8.35 9.01 31.24
N ALA A 142 7.88 7.93 31.86
CA ALA A 142 7.59 6.68 31.14
C ALA A 142 6.50 6.87 30.07
N TRP A 143 5.40 7.54 30.38
CA TRP A 143 4.35 7.84 29.42
C TRP A 143 4.80 8.70 28.25
N THR A 144 5.68 9.69 28.48
CA THR A 144 6.23 10.50 27.39
C THR A 144 7.21 9.72 26.51
N GLN A 145 7.96 8.77 27.08
CA GLN A 145 8.78 7.85 26.30
C GLN A 145 7.94 6.92 25.45
N VAL A 146 6.88 6.33 26.00
CA VAL A 146 5.95 5.49 25.26
C VAL A 146 5.29 6.29 24.12
N ALA A 147 4.82 7.51 24.41
CA ALA A 147 4.24 8.39 23.39
C ALA A 147 5.23 8.74 22.27
N HIS A 148 6.51 8.97 22.61
CA HIS A 148 7.57 9.19 21.63
C HIS A 148 7.79 7.98 20.73
N VAL A 149 7.91 6.77 21.31
CA VAL A 149 8.09 5.53 20.55
C VAL A 149 6.88 5.25 19.67
N ALA A 150 5.66 5.44 20.21
CA ALA A 150 4.44 5.27 19.43
C ALA A 150 4.38 6.25 18.24
N ALA A 151 4.70 7.53 18.46
CA ALA A 151 4.72 8.52 17.39
C ALA A 151 5.79 8.21 16.32
N LEU A 152 6.96 7.70 16.73
CA LEU A 152 8.00 7.25 15.82
C LEU A 152 7.54 6.05 14.96
N LEU A 153 6.85 5.08 15.58
CA LEU A 153 6.29 3.93 14.85
C LEU A 153 5.21 4.36 13.85
N VAL A 154 4.34 5.29 14.23
CA VAL A 154 3.34 5.87 13.32
C VAL A 154 4.03 6.60 12.16
N PHE A 155 5.09 7.35 12.41
CA PHE A 155 5.88 8.00 11.36
C PHE A 155 6.53 6.96 10.43
N ALA A 156 7.17 5.92 10.98
CA ALA A 156 7.78 4.86 10.18
C ALA A 156 6.74 4.14 9.30
N PHE A 157 5.55 3.86 9.83
CA PHE A 157 4.43 3.31 9.08
C PHE A 157 3.96 4.27 7.98
N ALA A 158 3.79 5.55 8.28
CA ALA A 158 3.40 6.58 7.32
C ALA A 158 4.44 6.71 6.19
N LEU A 159 5.72 6.68 6.54
CA LEU A 159 6.82 6.73 5.59
C LEU A 159 6.86 5.50 4.66
N ALA A 160 6.52 4.31 5.19
CA ALA A 160 6.40 3.09 4.39
C ALA A 160 5.25 3.13 3.37
N GLN A 161 4.25 4.00 3.56
CA GLN A 161 3.18 4.22 2.57
C GLN A 161 3.59 5.14 1.42
N VAL A 162 4.67 5.91 1.57
CA VAL A 162 5.21 6.75 0.51
C VAL A 162 5.81 5.86 -0.57
N ARG A 163 5.21 5.86 -1.75
CA ARG A 163 5.70 5.08 -2.88
C ARG A 163 7.04 5.64 -3.35
N VAL A 164 8.07 4.85 -3.21
CA VAL A 164 9.34 5.11 -3.88
C VAL A 164 9.12 4.68 -5.33
N ALA A 165 9.24 5.62 -6.28
CA ALA A 165 9.35 5.22 -7.67
C ALA A 165 10.54 4.26 -7.74
N ALA A 166 10.29 2.99 -8.10
CA ALA A 166 11.40 2.11 -8.45
C ALA A 166 12.21 2.88 -9.50
N PRO A 167 13.53 3.01 -9.34
CA PRO A 167 14.34 3.57 -10.40
C PRO A 167 13.96 2.76 -11.63
N ALA A 168 13.48 3.46 -12.67
CA ALA A 168 13.20 2.83 -13.94
C ALA A 168 14.46 2.02 -14.25
N LYS A 169 14.34 0.70 -14.45
CA LYS A 169 15.46 -0.19 -14.82
C LYS A 169 16.12 0.26 -16.13
N ASN A 170 15.56 1.24 -16.78
CA ASN A 170 16.07 2.04 -17.88
C ASN A 170 16.86 3.26 -17.35
N ALA A 171 17.76 3.07 -16.38
CA ALA A 171 18.80 4.06 -16.14
C ALA A 171 19.52 4.21 -17.48
N GLU A 172 19.35 5.37 -18.13
CA GLU A 172 20.08 5.72 -19.34
C GLU A 172 21.55 5.52 -19.04
N THR A 173 22.11 4.42 -19.53
CA THR A 173 23.53 4.10 -19.32
C THR A 173 24.33 5.04 -20.18
N VAL A 174 24.90 6.07 -19.56
CA VAL A 174 25.81 6.98 -20.25
C VAL A 174 27.14 6.26 -20.47
N TRP A 175 27.44 5.94 -21.69
CA TRP A 175 28.78 5.44 -22.07
C TRP A 175 29.72 6.62 -22.33
N ARG A 176 30.96 6.54 -21.84
CA ARG A 176 31.99 7.55 -22.06
C ARG A 176 33.19 6.91 -22.72
N GLY A 177 33.54 7.41 -23.90
CA GLY A 177 34.73 7.01 -24.66
C GLY A 177 35.99 7.78 -24.28
N ALA A 178 37.14 7.29 -24.75
CA ALA A 178 38.45 7.87 -24.47
C ALA A 178 38.60 9.31 -24.96
N ASP A 179 37.92 9.68 -26.04
CA ASP A 179 37.99 11.01 -26.68
C ASP A 179 37.04 12.04 -26.08
N GLY A 180 36.44 11.74 -24.92
CA GLY A 180 35.50 12.62 -24.25
C GLY A 180 34.11 12.62 -24.88
N ILE A 181 33.80 11.65 -25.75
CA ILE A 181 32.45 11.43 -26.25
C ILE A 181 31.62 10.73 -25.17
N ALA A 182 30.40 11.22 -24.94
CA ALA A 182 29.41 10.57 -24.10
C ALA A 182 28.17 10.23 -24.93
N VAL A 183 27.74 8.96 -24.91
CA VAL A 183 26.60 8.47 -25.67
C VAL A 183 25.51 8.07 -24.66
N THR A 184 24.30 8.56 -24.90
CA THR A 184 23.11 8.29 -24.07
C THR A 184 21.94 7.91 -24.99
N PRO A 185 21.24 6.78 -24.74
CA PRO A 185 21.67 5.71 -23.88
C PRO A 185 22.81 4.90 -24.52
N GLY A 186 23.63 4.23 -23.70
CA GLY A 186 24.52 3.19 -24.20
C GLY A 186 23.72 1.91 -24.50
N ASP A 187 24.05 0.80 -23.83
CA ASP A 187 23.19 -0.39 -23.89
C ASP A 187 21.84 -0.07 -23.23
N ALA A 188 20.73 -0.41 -23.88
CA ALA A 188 19.39 -0.04 -23.44
C ALA A 188 18.39 -1.20 -23.54
N SER A 189 17.32 -1.12 -22.75
CA SER A 189 16.16 -2.00 -22.88
C SER A 189 14.92 -1.15 -23.08
N ILE A 190 14.18 -1.38 -24.17
CA ILE A 190 13.09 -0.52 -24.63
C ILE A 190 11.83 -1.36 -24.84
N GLU A 191 10.67 -0.77 -24.58
CA GLU A 191 9.38 -1.41 -24.89
C GLU A 191 9.18 -1.44 -26.41
N ARG A 192 8.65 -2.55 -26.91
CA ARG A 192 8.30 -2.69 -28.34
C ARG A 192 7.33 -1.60 -28.76
N GLY A 193 7.63 -0.93 -29.88
CA GLY A 193 6.84 0.17 -30.42
C GLY A 193 7.25 1.56 -29.90
N ASP A 194 8.07 1.64 -28.86
CA ASP A 194 8.63 2.93 -28.42
C ASP A 194 9.76 3.40 -29.33
N SER A 195 10.12 4.68 -29.27
CA SER A 195 11.24 5.27 -30.01
C SER A 195 12.50 5.33 -29.16
N LEU A 196 13.65 5.01 -29.74
CA LEU A 196 14.95 5.22 -29.12
C LEU A 196 15.51 6.60 -29.52
N VAL A 197 15.73 7.47 -28.54
CA VAL A 197 16.44 8.74 -28.74
C VAL A 197 17.90 8.55 -28.33
N VAL A 198 18.82 8.82 -29.27
CA VAL A 198 20.27 8.71 -29.04
C VAL A 198 20.88 10.12 -29.03
N LEU A 199 21.58 10.43 -27.93
CA LEU A 199 22.29 11.69 -27.76
C LEU A 199 23.80 11.43 -27.69
N ALA A 200 24.58 12.16 -28.48
CA ALA A 200 26.04 12.13 -28.45
C ALA A 200 26.58 13.51 -28.02
N ARG A 201 27.26 13.56 -26.88
CA ARG A 201 27.93 14.77 -26.39
C ARG A 201 29.44 14.67 -26.60
N PHE A 202 30.02 15.71 -27.13
CA PHE A 202 31.47 15.80 -27.40
C PHE A 202 32.14 16.79 -26.44
N GLY A 203 33.15 16.32 -25.68
CA GLY A 203 33.81 17.12 -24.65
C GLY A 203 34.98 17.97 -25.12
N ARG A 204 35.62 17.65 -26.25
CA ARG A 204 36.84 18.31 -26.72
C ARG A 204 36.63 19.05 -28.05
N THR A 205 36.55 18.34 -29.13
CA THR A 205 36.38 18.93 -30.48
C THR A 205 35.11 18.44 -31.10
N LEU A 206 34.28 19.37 -31.56
CA LEU A 206 32.99 19.08 -32.18
C LEU A 206 33.19 18.53 -33.62
N PRO A 207 32.67 17.35 -33.97
CA PRO A 207 32.73 16.86 -35.36
C PRO A 207 31.78 17.65 -36.26
N PRO A 208 32.07 17.75 -37.59
CA PRO A 208 31.17 18.42 -38.53
C PRO A 208 29.85 17.68 -38.71
N SER A 209 29.87 16.37 -38.63
CA SER A 209 28.68 15.49 -38.73
C SER A 209 28.85 14.25 -37.89
N VAL A 210 27.72 13.71 -37.43
CA VAL A 210 27.64 12.43 -36.71
C VAL A 210 26.51 11.62 -37.32
N ALA A 211 26.76 10.34 -37.56
CA ALA A 211 25.78 9.41 -38.08
C ALA A 211 25.51 8.29 -37.04
N LEU A 212 24.26 7.94 -36.86
CA LEU A 212 23.82 6.76 -36.11
C LEU A 212 23.61 5.62 -37.09
N VAL A 213 24.39 4.56 -36.96
CA VAL A 213 24.25 3.34 -37.76
C VAL A 213 23.53 2.30 -36.92
N VAL A 214 22.38 1.86 -37.39
CA VAL A 214 21.50 0.85 -36.74
C VAL A 214 21.60 -0.44 -37.53
N GLN A 215 21.90 -1.55 -36.85
CA GLN A 215 21.99 -2.88 -37.41
C GLN A 215 20.97 -3.81 -36.74
N GLU A 216 19.93 -4.16 -37.45
CA GLU A 216 18.96 -5.20 -37.07
C GLU A 216 19.44 -6.56 -37.60
N ALA A 217 18.99 -7.64 -36.97
CA ALA A 217 19.27 -9.00 -37.43
C ALA A 217 18.66 -9.22 -38.84
N ASN A 218 19.48 -9.69 -39.78
CA ASN A 218 19.09 -10.01 -41.18
C ASN A 218 18.54 -8.82 -42.01
N VAL A 219 18.78 -7.57 -41.56
CA VAL A 219 18.42 -6.36 -42.31
C VAL A 219 19.69 -5.55 -42.62
N ALA A 220 19.73 -4.90 -43.78
CA ALA A 220 20.83 -4.00 -44.09
C ALA A 220 20.97 -2.86 -43.10
N ALA A 221 22.22 -2.50 -42.76
CA ALA A 221 22.47 -1.39 -41.83
C ALA A 221 21.83 -0.09 -42.34
N ARG A 222 21.10 0.59 -41.42
CA ARG A 222 20.45 1.87 -41.71
C ARG A 222 21.23 3.01 -41.06
N THR A 223 21.61 4.01 -41.84
CA THR A 223 22.30 5.19 -41.33
C THR A 223 21.37 6.36 -41.18
N ILE A 224 21.35 6.95 -39.99
CA ILE A 224 20.49 8.09 -39.59
C ILE A 224 21.43 9.26 -39.23
N PRO A 225 21.37 10.40 -39.92
CA PRO A 225 22.18 11.55 -39.55
C PRO A 225 21.65 12.15 -38.22
N LEU A 226 22.58 12.43 -37.30
CA LEU A 226 22.22 13.11 -36.03
C LEU A 226 22.25 14.63 -36.26
N VAL A 227 21.22 15.28 -35.68
CA VAL A 227 21.07 16.75 -35.77
C VAL A 227 21.81 17.39 -34.60
N LYS A 228 22.61 18.42 -34.88
CA LYS A 228 23.31 19.20 -33.86
C LYS A 228 22.36 20.13 -33.12
N SER A 229 22.41 20.14 -31.79
CA SER A 229 21.75 21.17 -31.00
C SER A 229 22.39 22.54 -31.18
N LEU A 230 21.59 23.61 -31.23
CA LEU A 230 22.06 24.99 -31.40
C LEU A 230 22.83 25.52 -30.19
N ALA A 231 22.47 25.07 -28.98
CA ALA A 231 22.96 25.61 -27.73
C ALA A 231 24.07 24.79 -27.05
N ASP A 232 24.14 23.48 -27.33
CA ASP A 232 25.05 22.54 -26.65
C ASP A 232 25.89 21.71 -27.65
N PRO A 233 27.07 21.22 -27.24
CA PRO A 233 27.89 20.30 -28.08
C PRO A 233 27.29 18.88 -28.11
N VAL A 234 25.99 18.78 -28.43
CA VAL A 234 25.19 17.55 -28.42
C VAL A 234 24.60 17.34 -29.81
N PHE A 235 24.75 16.12 -30.32
CA PHE A 235 24.04 15.62 -31.49
C PHE A 235 22.93 14.68 -31.04
N GLY A 236 21.74 14.81 -31.61
CA GLY A 236 20.57 13.99 -31.28
C GLY A 236 19.92 13.39 -32.51
N GLY A 237 19.42 12.19 -32.39
CA GLY A 237 18.59 11.52 -33.39
C GLY A 237 17.71 10.46 -32.74
N SER A 238 16.70 10.00 -33.49
CA SER A 238 15.77 8.99 -32.99
C SER A 238 15.63 7.85 -33.99
N VAL A 239 15.51 6.63 -33.45
CA VAL A 239 15.00 5.46 -34.13
C VAL A 239 13.54 5.34 -33.82
N PRO A 240 12.63 5.69 -34.73
CA PRO A 240 11.22 5.58 -34.48
C PRO A 240 10.81 4.10 -34.50
N GLU A 241 9.84 3.74 -33.66
CA GLU A 241 9.13 2.46 -33.66
C GLU A 241 10.06 1.21 -33.66
N VAL A 242 10.66 0.97 -32.50
CA VAL A 242 11.55 -0.18 -32.32
C VAL A 242 10.76 -1.49 -32.28
N ALA A 243 10.93 -2.35 -33.29
CA ALA A 243 10.18 -3.59 -33.42
C ALA A 243 10.89 -4.83 -32.86
N GLY A 244 12.21 -4.85 -32.80
CA GLY A 244 13.00 -5.99 -32.37
C GLY A 244 14.38 -5.58 -31.87
N ASP A 245 15.12 -6.54 -31.32
CA ASP A 245 16.48 -6.34 -30.85
C ASP A 245 17.41 -5.87 -31.97
N PHE A 246 18.28 -4.91 -31.70
CA PHE A 246 19.24 -4.39 -32.63
C PHE A 246 20.51 -3.91 -31.92
N THR A 247 21.57 -3.67 -32.72
CA THR A 247 22.76 -2.97 -32.26
C THR A 247 22.90 -1.64 -32.98
N TYR A 248 23.54 -0.68 -32.35
CA TYR A 248 23.88 0.58 -32.99
C TYR A 248 25.24 1.06 -32.58
N HIS A 249 25.87 1.86 -33.45
CA HIS A 249 27.07 2.61 -33.16
C HIS A 249 27.01 3.99 -33.81
N LEU A 250 27.87 4.89 -33.35
CA LEU A 250 28.01 6.22 -33.94
C LEU A 250 29.25 6.29 -34.80
N GLU A 251 29.13 6.91 -35.96
CA GLU A 251 30.24 7.24 -36.86
C GLU A 251 30.45 8.75 -36.87
N TYR A 252 31.70 9.16 -36.66
CA TYR A 252 32.13 10.56 -36.68
C TYR A 252 33.61 10.66 -37.11
N ARG A 253 33.95 11.60 -37.96
CA ARG A 253 35.34 11.84 -38.43
C ARG A 253 36.09 10.59 -38.97
N GLY A 254 35.39 9.60 -39.48
CA GLY A 254 35.95 8.31 -39.88
C GLY A 254 36.22 7.33 -38.77
N GLU A 255 35.88 7.69 -37.52
CA GLU A 255 35.96 6.81 -36.36
C GLU A 255 34.59 6.24 -36.03
N LYS A 256 34.56 5.11 -35.28
CA LYS A 256 33.34 4.45 -34.81
C LYS A 256 33.41 4.28 -33.32
N THR A 257 32.25 4.46 -32.67
CA THR A 257 32.10 4.02 -31.25
C THR A 257 32.07 2.49 -31.20
N ARG A 258 32.10 1.94 -29.99
CA ARG A 258 31.71 0.55 -29.80
C ARG A 258 30.26 0.33 -30.22
N GLU A 259 29.90 -0.90 -30.45
CA GLU A 259 28.50 -1.30 -30.63
C GLU A 259 27.75 -1.28 -29.30
N PHE A 260 26.56 -0.72 -29.31
CA PHE A 260 25.63 -0.69 -28.21
C PHE A 260 24.47 -1.63 -28.52
N LYS A 261 24.09 -2.46 -27.54
CA LYS A 261 23.00 -3.43 -27.68
C LYS A 261 21.70 -2.84 -27.14
N VAL A 262 20.65 -2.89 -27.96
CA VAL A 262 19.30 -2.55 -27.57
C VAL A 262 18.45 -3.81 -27.55
N SER A 263 17.94 -4.15 -26.37
CA SER A 263 17.02 -5.27 -26.18
C SER A 263 15.59 -4.76 -26.08
N VAL A 264 14.69 -5.43 -26.78
CA VAL A 264 13.28 -5.06 -26.83
C VAL A 264 12.46 -5.98 -25.93
N PHE A 265 11.58 -5.40 -25.15
CA PHE A 265 10.68 -6.15 -24.29
C PHE A 265 9.22 -5.74 -24.50
N GLU A 266 8.31 -6.60 -24.10
CA GLU A 266 6.89 -6.28 -24.00
C GLU A 266 6.41 -6.48 -22.57
N HIS A 267 5.49 -5.63 -22.12
CA HIS A 267 4.76 -5.89 -20.88
C HIS A 267 3.78 -7.05 -21.06
N PRO A 268 3.57 -7.90 -20.04
CA PRO A 268 2.53 -8.92 -20.11
C PRO A 268 1.16 -8.27 -20.24
N ARG A 269 0.34 -8.81 -21.12
CA ARG A 269 -1.03 -8.35 -21.34
C ARG A 269 -1.96 -9.51 -21.68
N LEU A 270 -3.23 -9.34 -21.36
CA LEU A 270 -4.28 -10.25 -21.76
C LEU A 270 -4.55 -10.11 -23.25
N VAL A 271 -4.60 -11.24 -23.95
CA VAL A 271 -4.98 -11.33 -25.37
C VAL A 271 -6.44 -11.74 -25.50
N ARG A 272 -6.82 -12.83 -24.82
CA ARG A 272 -8.16 -13.43 -24.87
C ARG A 272 -8.49 -14.08 -23.52
N ALA A 273 -9.76 -14.14 -23.19
CA ALA A 273 -10.25 -14.80 -21.99
C ALA A 273 -11.48 -15.66 -22.31
N ASP A 274 -11.37 -16.97 -22.14
CA ASP A 274 -12.42 -17.93 -22.39
C ASP A 274 -12.97 -18.46 -21.06
N ALA A 275 -14.28 -18.52 -20.92
CA ALA A 275 -14.97 -18.93 -19.71
C ALA A 275 -15.81 -20.18 -19.94
N ASP A 276 -15.59 -21.22 -19.14
CA ASP A 276 -16.42 -22.42 -19.07
C ASP A 276 -17.27 -22.37 -17.80
N LEU A 277 -18.59 -22.49 -17.97
CA LEU A 277 -19.57 -22.44 -16.90
C LEU A 277 -20.26 -23.79 -16.74
N ALA A 278 -20.11 -24.38 -15.55
CA ALA A 278 -20.86 -25.53 -15.12
C ALA A 278 -21.92 -25.11 -14.11
N PHE A 279 -23.19 -25.18 -14.50
CA PHE A 279 -24.28 -24.72 -13.66
C PHE A 279 -24.68 -25.80 -12.64
N PRO A 280 -25.18 -25.41 -11.46
CA PRO A 280 -25.68 -26.35 -10.46
C PRO A 280 -26.85 -27.19 -11.01
N ASP A 281 -26.97 -28.44 -10.56
CA ASP A 281 -27.97 -29.43 -11.03
C ASP A 281 -29.41 -28.94 -10.93
N TYR A 282 -29.72 -28.15 -9.91
CA TYR A 282 -31.08 -27.61 -9.73
C TYR A 282 -31.54 -26.71 -10.86
N THR A 283 -30.61 -26.08 -11.60
CA THR A 283 -30.91 -25.20 -12.69
C THR A 283 -31.33 -25.96 -13.97
N LYS A 284 -30.94 -27.22 -14.10
CA LYS A 284 -31.08 -28.06 -15.30
C LYS A 284 -30.47 -27.42 -16.56
N LEU A 285 -29.58 -26.46 -16.40
CA LEU A 285 -28.89 -25.80 -17.51
C LEU A 285 -27.69 -26.63 -17.97
N ALA A 286 -27.52 -26.76 -19.29
CA ALA A 286 -26.32 -27.37 -19.84
C ALA A 286 -25.09 -26.50 -19.62
N PRO A 287 -23.89 -27.08 -19.47
CA PRO A 287 -22.65 -26.31 -19.41
C PRO A 287 -22.53 -25.37 -20.60
N LYS A 288 -21.93 -24.18 -20.36
CA LYS A 288 -21.81 -23.13 -21.36
C LYS A 288 -20.37 -22.69 -21.51
N HIS A 289 -19.87 -22.71 -22.75
CA HIS A 289 -18.60 -22.11 -23.13
C HIS A 289 -18.81 -20.70 -23.68
N VAL A 290 -18.05 -19.71 -23.24
CA VAL A 290 -18.11 -18.33 -23.70
C VAL A 290 -16.71 -17.88 -24.07
N GLU A 291 -16.51 -17.61 -25.34
CA GLU A 291 -15.22 -17.15 -25.87
C GLU A 291 -15.03 -15.64 -25.67
N ASP A 292 -13.79 -15.24 -25.49
CA ASP A 292 -13.31 -13.85 -25.37
C ASP A 292 -14.19 -12.96 -24.48
N THR A 293 -14.48 -13.43 -23.29
CA THR A 293 -15.32 -12.69 -22.36
C THR A 293 -14.56 -12.26 -21.11
N ARG A 294 -14.82 -11.04 -20.67
CA ARG A 294 -14.37 -10.51 -19.37
C ARG A 294 -15.56 -10.24 -18.44
N ARG A 295 -16.76 -10.57 -18.91
CA ARG A 295 -17.97 -10.43 -18.11
C ARG A 295 -18.75 -11.74 -18.14
N VAL A 296 -18.99 -12.28 -16.96
CA VAL A 296 -19.75 -13.50 -16.76
C VAL A 296 -20.94 -13.19 -15.88
N SER A 297 -22.14 -13.60 -16.32
CA SER A 297 -23.35 -13.58 -15.50
C SER A 297 -23.87 -15.01 -15.36
N ALA A 298 -23.97 -15.48 -14.14
CA ALA A 298 -24.40 -16.83 -13.83
C ALA A 298 -25.12 -16.90 -12.48
N VAL A 299 -25.79 -18.02 -12.22
CA VAL A 299 -26.47 -18.23 -10.94
C VAL A 299 -25.47 -18.61 -9.85
N GLU A 300 -25.86 -18.32 -8.60
CA GLU A 300 -25.11 -18.72 -7.42
C GLU A 300 -24.83 -20.23 -7.40
N GLY A 301 -23.58 -20.60 -7.03
CA GLY A 301 -23.13 -21.97 -7.04
C GLY A 301 -22.62 -22.49 -8.39
N THR A 302 -22.67 -21.68 -9.47
CA THR A 302 -22.03 -22.05 -10.75
C THR A 302 -20.53 -22.15 -10.58
N THR A 303 -19.93 -23.19 -11.16
CA THR A 303 -18.47 -23.35 -11.23
C THR A 303 -17.98 -22.70 -12.52
N LEU A 304 -16.99 -21.82 -12.39
CA LEU A 304 -16.34 -21.09 -13.47
C LEU A 304 -14.91 -21.56 -13.64
N ASP A 305 -14.57 -22.01 -14.84
CA ASP A 305 -13.19 -22.18 -15.29
C ASP A 305 -12.85 -21.05 -16.26
N TYR A 306 -11.76 -20.31 -15.96
CA TYR A 306 -11.27 -19.25 -16.84
C TYR A 306 -9.93 -19.64 -17.44
N ALA A 307 -9.83 -19.61 -18.76
CA ALA A 307 -8.58 -19.76 -19.51
C ALA A 307 -8.17 -18.41 -20.11
N LEU A 308 -7.10 -17.82 -19.59
CA LEU A 308 -6.58 -16.52 -20.01
C LEU A 308 -5.39 -16.72 -20.94
N GLN A 309 -5.52 -16.33 -22.18
CA GLN A 309 -4.43 -16.30 -23.16
C GLN A 309 -3.70 -14.97 -23.06
N LEU A 310 -2.37 -15.03 -22.94
CA LEU A 310 -1.50 -13.89 -22.74
C LEU A 310 -0.59 -13.71 -23.99
N ASN A 311 0.01 -12.52 -24.14
CA ASN A 311 0.97 -12.27 -25.21
C ASN A 311 2.33 -12.97 -24.99
N LYS A 312 2.64 -13.31 -23.73
CA LYS A 312 3.90 -13.94 -23.34
C LYS A 312 3.72 -14.76 -22.04
N PRO A 313 4.64 -15.72 -21.77
CA PRO A 313 4.67 -16.41 -20.48
C PRO A 313 4.87 -15.43 -19.32
N VAL A 314 4.22 -15.71 -18.18
CA VAL A 314 4.31 -14.92 -16.96
C VAL A 314 4.76 -15.78 -15.78
N ALA A 315 5.45 -15.16 -14.82
CA ALA A 315 5.86 -15.81 -13.58
C ALA A 315 4.71 -15.91 -12.58
N SER A 316 3.79 -14.92 -12.60
CA SER A 316 2.60 -14.95 -11.75
C SER A 316 1.44 -14.22 -12.38
N ALA A 317 0.22 -14.71 -12.10
CA ALA A 317 -1.04 -14.09 -12.50
C ALA A 317 -2.01 -14.14 -11.31
N LYS A 318 -2.74 -13.04 -11.07
CA LYS A 318 -3.69 -12.91 -9.96
C LYS A 318 -4.90 -12.09 -10.40
N LEU A 319 -6.08 -12.46 -9.91
CA LEU A 319 -7.28 -11.63 -9.96
C LEU A 319 -7.45 -10.95 -8.59
N VAL A 320 -7.38 -9.64 -8.55
CA VAL A 320 -7.50 -8.85 -7.33
C VAL A 320 -8.88 -8.21 -7.28
N ALA A 321 -9.65 -8.52 -6.25
CA ALA A 321 -10.97 -7.96 -6.07
C ALA A 321 -10.93 -6.44 -5.82
N ARG A 322 -11.86 -5.70 -6.43
CA ARG A 322 -12.07 -4.26 -6.17
C ARG A 322 -12.85 -4.00 -4.89
N ASP A 323 -12.91 -4.96 -4.00
CA ASP A 323 -13.44 -4.76 -2.66
C ASP A 323 -12.39 -4.02 -1.79
N GLY A 324 -12.82 -3.36 -0.74
CA GLY A 324 -11.91 -2.66 0.17
C GLY A 324 -10.87 -3.58 0.84
N LYS A 325 -11.06 -4.90 0.76
CA LYS A 325 -10.18 -5.93 1.34
C LYS A 325 -9.09 -6.38 0.38
N LYS A 326 -9.19 -6.07 -0.94
CA LYS A 326 -8.23 -6.46 -1.98
C LYS A 326 -7.91 -7.96 -1.99
N THR A 327 -8.92 -8.79 -1.80
CA THR A 327 -8.76 -10.24 -1.83
C THR A 327 -8.18 -10.66 -3.19
N ALA A 328 -7.09 -11.41 -3.19
CA ALA A 328 -6.42 -11.85 -4.41
C ALA A 328 -6.62 -13.36 -4.63
N ILE A 329 -7.01 -13.72 -5.83
CA ILE A 329 -7.14 -15.11 -6.29
C ILE A 329 -5.94 -15.39 -7.20
N ALA A 330 -5.10 -16.36 -6.84
CA ALA A 330 -3.99 -16.77 -7.68
C ALA A 330 -4.49 -17.63 -8.84
N LEU A 331 -4.00 -17.36 -10.04
CA LEU A 331 -4.24 -18.21 -11.21
C LEU A 331 -3.07 -19.21 -11.37
N THR A 332 -3.38 -20.37 -11.88
CA THR A 332 -2.39 -21.39 -12.21
C THR A 332 -1.70 -20.99 -13.53
N VAL A 333 -0.39 -20.80 -13.49
CA VAL A 333 0.45 -20.50 -14.66
C VAL A 333 1.29 -21.71 -15.00
N THR A 334 1.33 -22.07 -16.30
CA THR A 334 2.21 -23.15 -16.77
C THR A 334 3.53 -22.50 -17.25
N PRO A 335 4.68 -22.90 -16.69
CA PRO A 335 5.97 -22.37 -17.14
C PRO A 335 6.18 -22.55 -18.66
N GLY A 336 6.64 -21.49 -19.33
CA GLY A 336 6.89 -21.48 -20.75
C GLY A 336 5.64 -21.35 -21.64
N LYS A 337 4.42 -21.39 -21.08
CA LYS A 337 3.20 -21.15 -21.85
C LYS A 337 2.59 -19.78 -21.51
N ALA A 338 2.08 -19.11 -22.53
CA ALA A 338 1.42 -17.81 -22.39
C ALA A 338 -0.06 -17.99 -22.00
N VAL A 339 -0.33 -18.79 -20.97
CA VAL A 339 -1.68 -19.12 -20.49
C VAL A 339 -1.70 -19.11 -18.98
N ALA A 340 -2.76 -18.50 -18.41
CA ALA A 340 -3.07 -18.56 -16.99
C ALA A 340 -4.51 -19.08 -16.82
N VAL A 341 -4.72 -19.98 -15.88
CA VAL A 341 -6.02 -20.66 -15.68
C VAL A 341 -6.51 -20.42 -14.25
N LEU A 342 -7.80 -20.09 -14.13
CA LEU A 342 -8.52 -20.13 -12.86
C LEU A 342 -9.41 -21.37 -12.87
N PRO A 343 -9.01 -22.46 -12.22
CA PRO A 343 -9.80 -23.70 -12.22
C PRO A 343 -10.87 -23.67 -11.13
N ALA A 344 -12.04 -24.22 -11.45
CA ALA A 344 -13.11 -24.59 -10.53
C ALA A 344 -13.49 -23.47 -9.52
N PHE A 345 -13.62 -22.24 -9.97
CA PHE A 345 -14.01 -21.13 -9.11
C PHE A 345 -15.53 -21.08 -8.92
N THR A 346 -16.00 -21.34 -7.70
CA THR A 346 -17.43 -21.32 -7.38
C THR A 346 -17.92 -19.88 -7.19
N LEU A 347 -18.94 -19.50 -7.92
CA LEU A 347 -19.56 -18.17 -7.91
C LEU A 347 -20.52 -18.05 -6.72
N ALA A 348 -20.15 -17.26 -5.71
CA ALA A 348 -20.97 -17.03 -4.51
C ALA A 348 -21.58 -15.62 -4.45
N LYS A 349 -20.93 -14.62 -5.04
CA LYS A 349 -21.41 -13.22 -5.03
C LYS A 349 -20.84 -12.43 -6.19
N SER A 350 -21.57 -11.39 -6.59
CA SER A 350 -21.12 -10.47 -7.63
C SER A 350 -19.87 -9.71 -7.18
N GLN A 351 -18.85 -9.68 -8.06
CA GLN A 351 -17.57 -9.05 -7.77
C GLN A 351 -16.86 -8.62 -9.05
N THR A 352 -16.10 -7.52 -8.95
CA THR A 352 -15.21 -7.09 -10.02
C THR A 352 -13.76 -7.34 -9.60
N TYR A 353 -12.98 -7.90 -10.53
CA TYR A 353 -11.56 -8.21 -10.31
C TYR A 353 -10.70 -7.50 -11.34
N ASP A 354 -9.50 -7.12 -10.93
CA ASP A 354 -8.44 -6.60 -11.80
C ASP A 354 -7.35 -7.64 -11.98
N LEU A 355 -6.99 -7.91 -13.23
CA LEU A 355 -5.93 -8.85 -13.58
C LEU A 355 -4.56 -8.21 -13.34
N GLN A 356 -3.75 -8.85 -12.52
CA GLN A 356 -2.35 -8.52 -12.30
C GLN A 356 -1.46 -9.63 -12.83
N LEU A 357 -0.55 -9.27 -13.71
CA LEU A 357 0.41 -10.16 -14.35
C LEU A 357 1.82 -9.68 -14.04
N VAL A 358 2.74 -10.61 -13.79
CA VAL A 358 4.16 -10.31 -13.63
C VAL A 358 4.96 -11.32 -14.43
N ASP A 359 5.85 -10.85 -15.30
CA ASP A 359 6.74 -11.71 -16.10
C ASP A 359 7.96 -12.19 -15.30
N ALA A 360 8.80 -13.01 -15.93
CA ALA A 360 10.02 -13.56 -15.31
C ALA A 360 11.05 -12.46 -14.93
N ASP A 361 11.02 -11.32 -15.61
CA ASP A 361 11.90 -10.17 -15.34
C ASP A 361 11.32 -9.23 -14.27
N GLY A 362 10.15 -9.55 -13.71
CA GLY A 362 9.48 -8.74 -12.70
C GLY A 362 8.71 -7.55 -13.27
N ARG A 363 8.43 -7.52 -14.59
CA ARG A 363 7.62 -6.47 -15.21
C ARG A 363 6.14 -6.78 -15.02
N ALA A 364 5.40 -5.81 -14.49
CA ALA A 364 3.95 -5.90 -14.37
C ALA A 364 3.24 -5.49 -15.67
N ASN A 365 1.99 -5.91 -15.84
CA ASN A 365 1.14 -5.41 -16.91
C ASN A 365 0.92 -3.89 -16.77
N LYS A 366 1.04 -3.17 -17.88
CA LYS A 366 0.91 -1.70 -17.94
C LYS A 366 -0.57 -1.28 -17.79
N VAL A 367 -1.45 -2.03 -18.44
CA VAL A 367 -2.91 -1.83 -18.37
C VAL A 367 -3.55 -3.04 -17.71
N SER A 368 -4.33 -2.79 -16.66
CA SER A 368 -5.07 -3.85 -15.97
C SER A 368 -6.37 -4.15 -16.73
N SER A 369 -6.60 -5.43 -17.01
CA SER A 369 -7.89 -5.89 -17.55
C SER A 369 -8.84 -6.17 -16.39
N SER A 370 -10.07 -5.65 -16.49
CA SER A 370 -11.11 -5.82 -15.47
C SER A 370 -12.03 -6.96 -15.84
N PHE A 371 -12.32 -7.84 -14.87
CA PHE A 371 -13.24 -8.97 -14.98
C PHE A 371 -14.45 -8.71 -14.11
N VAL A 372 -15.64 -8.78 -14.68
CA VAL A 372 -16.91 -8.58 -13.96
C VAL A 372 -17.63 -9.91 -13.84
N ILE A 373 -17.82 -10.36 -12.62
CA ILE A 373 -18.60 -11.54 -12.30
C ILE A 373 -19.90 -11.06 -11.67
N ASP A 374 -21.02 -11.36 -12.32
CA ASP A 374 -22.37 -10.99 -11.91
C ASP A 374 -23.11 -12.25 -11.49
N VAL A 375 -23.35 -12.41 -10.20
CA VAL A 375 -23.97 -13.60 -9.63
C VAL A 375 -25.42 -13.32 -9.30
N GLN A 376 -26.32 -14.09 -9.90
CA GLN A 376 -27.73 -14.05 -9.61
C GLN A 376 -28.02 -15.00 -8.43
N PRO A 377 -28.48 -14.48 -7.28
CA PRO A 377 -28.79 -15.34 -6.15
C PRO A 377 -29.97 -16.24 -6.50
N ASN A 378 -29.90 -17.49 -6.04
CA ASN A 378 -31.02 -18.42 -6.12
C ASN A 378 -32.14 -17.97 -5.16
N ARG A 379 -33.34 -17.85 -5.64
CA ARG A 379 -34.51 -17.50 -4.83
C ARG A 379 -35.21 -18.76 -4.35
N VAL A 380 -35.70 -18.73 -3.12
CA VAL A 380 -36.56 -19.80 -2.61
C VAL A 380 -37.88 -19.83 -3.37
N PRO A 381 -38.47 -21.02 -3.63
CA PRO A 381 -39.78 -21.13 -4.27
C PRO A 381 -40.83 -20.30 -3.54
N GLU A 382 -41.66 -19.58 -4.30
CA GLU A 382 -42.80 -18.85 -3.76
C GLU A 382 -44.04 -19.74 -3.81
N LEU A 383 -44.68 -19.95 -2.65
CA LEU A 383 -45.96 -20.61 -2.53
C LEU A 383 -46.97 -19.59 -1.99
N ARG A 384 -48.05 -19.38 -2.71
CA ARG A 384 -49.15 -18.52 -2.28
C ARG A 384 -50.42 -19.34 -2.20
N LEU A 385 -50.94 -19.47 -0.97
CA LEU A 385 -52.23 -20.13 -0.74
C LEU A 385 -53.37 -19.14 -1.03
N GLY A 386 -54.29 -19.52 -1.88
CA GLY A 386 -55.51 -18.78 -2.22
C GLY A 386 -56.69 -19.19 -1.39
N LEU A 387 -56.81 -20.50 -1.15
CA LEU A 387 -57.79 -21.13 -0.26
C LEU A 387 -57.12 -22.18 0.60
N PRO A 388 -57.50 -22.34 1.88
CA PRO A 388 -58.43 -21.48 2.65
C PRO A 388 -57.80 -20.12 2.98
N ARG A 389 -58.62 -19.06 3.14
CA ARG A 389 -58.14 -17.70 3.47
C ARG A 389 -58.00 -17.46 4.99
N GLY A 390 -57.53 -18.43 5.71
CA GLY A 390 -57.31 -18.36 7.16
C GLY A 390 -57.66 -19.68 7.84
N ASP A 391 -57.77 -19.65 9.14
CA ASP A 391 -58.10 -20.82 9.95
C ASP A 391 -59.55 -21.28 9.64
N VAL A 392 -59.69 -22.56 9.27
CA VAL A 392 -61.00 -23.20 9.04
C VAL A 392 -61.28 -24.21 10.15
N ARG A 393 -62.54 -24.35 10.50
CA ARG A 393 -63.01 -25.34 11.47
C ARG A 393 -64.03 -26.26 10.81
N PRO A 394 -63.57 -27.21 9.99
CA PRO A 394 -64.45 -28.08 9.25
C PRO A 394 -65.13 -29.08 10.17
N SER A 395 -66.29 -29.54 9.75
CA SER A 395 -66.95 -30.68 10.36
C SER A 395 -66.24 -31.99 9.96
N ALA A 396 -66.50 -33.07 10.64
CA ALA A 396 -65.86 -34.36 10.39
C ALA A 396 -66.08 -34.97 8.99
N LEU A 397 -67.07 -34.44 8.25
CA LEU A 397 -67.44 -34.90 6.88
C LEU A 397 -67.23 -33.82 5.83
N GLU A 398 -66.67 -32.71 6.19
CA GLU A 398 -66.45 -31.55 5.33
C GLU A 398 -65.12 -31.69 4.58
N GLU A 399 -65.12 -31.50 3.26
CA GLU A 399 -63.94 -31.43 2.44
C GLU A 399 -63.41 -30.00 2.46
N ILE A 400 -62.10 -29.84 2.67
CA ILE A 400 -61.46 -28.54 2.63
C ILE A 400 -60.75 -28.37 1.27
N ALA A 401 -61.20 -27.37 0.52
CA ALA A 401 -60.58 -27.02 -0.73
C ALA A 401 -59.26 -26.25 -0.51
N PHE A 402 -58.20 -26.69 -1.12
CA PHE A 402 -56.91 -26.03 -1.17
C PHE A 402 -56.64 -25.50 -2.58
N GLU A 403 -56.51 -24.20 -2.67
CA GLU A 403 -56.09 -23.57 -3.93
C GLU A 403 -54.82 -22.74 -3.68
N GLY A 404 -53.86 -22.82 -4.57
CA GLY A 404 -52.65 -22.02 -4.46
C GLY A 404 -51.88 -21.90 -5.75
N THR A 405 -50.84 -21.10 -5.67
CA THR A 405 -49.92 -20.92 -6.79
C THR A 405 -48.51 -21.16 -6.34
N VAL A 406 -47.73 -21.89 -7.15
CA VAL A 406 -46.32 -22.17 -6.98
C VAL A 406 -45.56 -21.48 -8.09
N PHE A 407 -44.47 -20.82 -7.72
CA PHE A 407 -43.54 -20.18 -8.64
C PHE A 407 -42.12 -20.37 -8.18
N ASP A 408 -41.22 -20.70 -9.09
CA ASP A 408 -39.79 -20.77 -8.85
C ASP A 408 -39.03 -20.36 -10.11
N ASP A 409 -37.86 -19.72 -9.97
CA ASP A 409 -37.07 -19.24 -11.11
C ASP A 409 -36.42 -20.39 -11.90
N PHE A 410 -36.16 -21.54 -11.27
CA PHE A 410 -35.64 -22.75 -11.93
C PHE A 410 -36.61 -23.91 -11.98
N GLY A 411 -37.79 -23.76 -11.40
CA GLY A 411 -38.84 -24.74 -11.34
C GLY A 411 -38.83 -25.62 -10.09
N ALA A 412 -39.99 -25.85 -9.51
CA ALA A 412 -40.12 -26.71 -8.34
C ALA A 412 -40.10 -28.18 -8.74
N SER A 413 -39.37 -29.02 -8.03
CA SER A 413 -39.30 -30.47 -8.27
C SER A 413 -40.61 -31.18 -7.89
N SER A 414 -41.22 -30.77 -6.79
CA SER A 414 -42.54 -31.22 -6.33
C SER A 414 -43.18 -30.17 -5.43
N TYR A 415 -44.46 -30.20 -5.27
CA TYR A 415 -45.21 -29.40 -4.33
C TYR A 415 -46.39 -30.19 -3.77
N GLY A 416 -46.82 -29.87 -2.55
CA GLY A 416 -47.87 -30.61 -1.88
C GLY A 416 -48.27 -30.03 -0.55
N ILE A 417 -49.11 -30.75 0.18
CA ILE A 417 -49.59 -30.40 1.50
C ILE A 417 -49.03 -31.39 2.50
N SER A 418 -48.46 -30.87 3.58
CA SER A 418 -48.09 -31.64 4.76
C SER A 418 -49.13 -31.39 5.85
N TYR A 419 -49.74 -32.42 6.42
CA TYR A 419 -50.65 -32.31 7.53
C TYR A 419 -50.27 -33.25 8.66
N ALA A 420 -50.47 -32.82 9.89
CA ALA A 420 -50.29 -33.63 11.08
C ALA A 420 -51.51 -33.53 11.97
N MET A 421 -51.93 -34.65 12.55
CA MET A 421 -52.89 -34.67 13.63
C MET A 421 -52.18 -34.45 14.97
N ALA A 422 -52.89 -33.97 16.01
CA ALA A 422 -52.33 -33.44 17.24
C ALA A 422 -51.29 -34.31 17.95
N ALA A 423 -51.15 -35.60 17.69
CA ALA A 423 -50.13 -36.49 18.26
C ALA A 423 -49.51 -37.42 17.18
N GLY A 424 -49.72 -37.14 15.89
CA GLY A 424 -49.27 -38.01 14.78
C GLY A 424 -48.08 -37.43 14.02
N GLU A 425 -47.38 -38.32 13.32
CA GLU A 425 -46.32 -37.91 12.38
C GLU A 425 -46.94 -37.18 11.17
N PRO A 426 -46.24 -36.15 10.65
CA PRO A 426 -46.71 -35.42 9.48
C PRO A 426 -46.78 -36.32 8.25
N LYS A 427 -47.92 -36.28 7.55
CA LYS A 427 -48.13 -36.98 6.27
C LYS A 427 -48.07 -35.96 5.16
N PHE A 428 -47.36 -36.29 4.06
CA PHE A 428 -47.24 -35.46 2.86
C PHE A 428 -48.13 -35.98 1.75
N ILE A 429 -48.95 -35.12 1.17
CA ILE A 429 -49.76 -35.39 -0.04
C ILE A 429 -49.10 -34.60 -1.18
N GLU A 430 -48.55 -35.27 -2.15
CA GLU A 430 -48.00 -34.63 -3.35
C GLU A 430 -49.12 -34.21 -4.27
N LEU A 431 -49.19 -32.89 -4.59
CA LEU A 431 -50.19 -32.30 -5.49
C LEU A 431 -49.69 -32.14 -6.91
N GLY A 432 -48.41 -32.11 -7.10
CA GLY A 432 -47.82 -32.04 -8.44
C GLY A 432 -46.30 -32.16 -8.44
N ARG A 433 -45.78 -32.50 -9.62
CA ARG A 433 -44.35 -32.67 -9.88
C ARG A 433 -43.89 -31.72 -10.97
N ALA A 434 -42.65 -31.34 -10.88
CA ALA A 434 -41.86 -30.62 -11.88
C ALA A 434 -42.61 -29.49 -12.60
N THR A 435 -42.41 -28.27 -12.14
CA THR A 435 -42.79 -27.07 -12.90
C THR A 435 -41.63 -26.68 -13.82
N GLY A 436 -41.96 -25.97 -14.93
CA GLY A 436 -40.94 -25.33 -15.75
C GLY A 436 -40.27 -24.15 -15.06
N ALA A 437 -39.05 -23.79 -15.50
CA ALA A 437 -38.40 -22.60 -15.05
C ALA A 437 -39.23 -21.34 -15.30
N LYS A 438 -39.43 -20.51 -14.30
CA LYS A 438 -40.24 -19.27 -14.33
C LYS A 438 -41.72 -19.53 -14.67
N GLU A 439 -42.17 -20.77 -14.53
CA GLU A 439 -43.57 -21.15 -14.73
C GLU A 439 -44.36 -20.95 -13.45
N LYS A 440 -45.44 -20.17 -13.51
CA LYS A 440 -46.39 -20.04 -12.41
C LYS A 440 -47.46 -21.11 -12.60
N ARG A 441 -47.54 -22.06 -11.66
CA ARG A 441 -48.52 -23.12 -11.69
C ARG A 441 -49.57 -22.97 -10.59
N THR A 442 -50.83 -23.05 -10.97
CA THR A 442 -51.97 -23.06 -10.04
C THR A 442 -52.33 -24.50 -9.76
N PHE A 443 -52.64 -24.82 -8.53
CA PHE A 443 -53.18 -26.12 -8.11
C PHE A 443 -54.48 -25.91 -7.34
N ALA A 444 -55.36 -26.88 -7.47
CA ALA A 444 -56.56 -27.00 -6.69
C ALA A 444 -56.70 -28.46 -6.23
N HIS A 445 -57.04 -28.68 -4.96
CA HIS A 445 -57.21 -30.02 -4.36
C HIS A 445 -58.34 -30.02 -3.35
#